data_45527226f9f83e0f527ca4625e6c2ac2
#
_entry.id   45527226f9f83e0f527ca4625e6c2ac2
#
_cell.length_a   1.000
_cell.length_b   1.000
_cell.length_c   1.000
_cell.angle_alpha   90.00
_cell.angle_beta   90.00
_cell.angle_gamma   90.00
#
_symmetry.space_group_name_H-M   'P 1'
#
loop_
_entity.id
_entity.type
_entity.pdbx_description
1 polymer ?
#
loop_
_entity_poly.entity_id
_entity_poly.type
_entity_poly.pdbx_seq_one_letter_code
_entity_poly.pdbx_strand_id
1 'polypeptide(L)'
;MGTQGYLPPGLSRDPGASALLTDFYQLTMLQSYFDCGMTETAAFEFYVRKLPRVRNFLVAAGLEQVLEFLENLHFTGDELDWLRQRPGFDERILEHLSQLRFTGDVDAMAEGTVFFPDEPILRVSAPLPQAQLVETRLVALLHFESIIASKAARCTLAAPGKLLVDFGLRRAHGAEAGVLAARASYLAGFSGTATVLAARLFGIPVYGTMAHSFVQAHDSEIAAFLDFAHGHPDNTVLLIDTYDTEAAARKVVSLVPELRAAGIQVRAVRLDSGDLGAHAQRVRHILDAGGCGEIGIFASGGLDEYELARLAAAPINGFGVGTSLVTSSDAPGLDCAYKLQEYAGRPRRKRSEGKATWPGRKQVFRVLNADGKFERDILALESEHHPGTPLLRPVMRNGRRVDPAPALETVRAHALAELDRLPERLRSLERAEPGYAAEVTPALIAMAHDVDRRQDEQTEADRVGRGATPGAPPRPAKPATPPRKGRD
;
A
#
# COMPACT_ATOMS: atom_id res chain seq x y z
N MET A 1 1.32 3.90 39.84
CA MET A 1 2.39 4.45 38.99
C MET A 1 2.06 4.05 37.60
N GLY A 2 1.45 4.97 36.83
CA GLY A 2 1.07 4.72 35.41
C GLY A 2 2.31 4.65 34.55
N THR A 3 2.44 3.61 33.77
CA THR A 3 3.42 3.52 32.68
C THR A 3 3.13 4.66 31.70
N GLN A 4 3.93 5.74 31.77
CA GLN A 4 3.95 6.76 30.73
C GLN A 4 4.35 6.06 29.43
N GLY A 5 3.44 6.07 28.47
CA GLY A 5 3.68 5.53 27.14
C GLY A 5 4.87 6.25 26.48
N TYR A 6 5.50 5.59 25.53
CA TYR A 6 6.69 6.02 24.78
C TYR A 6 6.47 7.30 23.93
N LEU A 7 5.25 7.84 23.92
CA LEU A 7 4.88 9.05 23.18
C LEU A 7 4.78 10.24 24.15
N PRO A 8 5.27 11.42 23.79
CA PRO A 8 5.10 12.63 24.58
C PRO A 8 3.62 12.88 24.93
N PRO A 9 3.31 13.50 26.09
CA PRO A 9 1.96 13.94 26.42
C PRO A 9 1.43 14.84 25.29
N GLY A 10 0.20 14.57 24.80
CA GLY A 10 -0.45 15.37 23.76
C GLY A 10 -0.37 14.78 22.35
N LEU A 11 0.36 13.68 22.14
CA LEU A 11 0.19 12.92 20.88
C LEU A 11 -1.04 12.01 20.98
N SER A 12 -1.87 12.00 19.94
CA SER A 12 -2.95 11.03 19.78
C SER A 12 -2.43 9.62 20.03
N ARG A 13 -3.23 8.78 20.67
CA ARG A 13 -2.91 7.35 20.81
C ARG A 13 -2.80 6.62 19.47
N ASP A 14 -3.36 7.23 18.42
CA ASP A 14 -3.23 6.82 17.03
C ASP A 14 -2.66 7.99 16.20
N PRO A 15 -1.34 8.01 15.96
CA PRO A 15 -0.72 9.04 15.13
C PRO A 15 -1.29 9.09 13.71
N GLY A 16 -1.83 7.97 13.20
CA GLY A 16 -2.42 7.88 11.87
C GLY A 16 -3.70 8.71 11.69
N ALA A 17 -4.39 9.01 12.79
CA ALA A 17 -5.60 9.84 12.80
C ALA A 17 -5.33 11.35 12.90
N SER A 18 -4.08 11.78 13.13
CA SER A 18 -3.72 13.19 13.30
C SER A 18 -3.72 13.95 11.97
N ALA A 19 -4.36 15.13 11.92
CA ALA A 19 -4.26 16.06 10.79
C ALA A 19 -2.85 16.66 10.64
N LEU A 20 -2.02 16.59 11.67
CA LEU A 20 -0.61 17.00 11.64
C LEU A 20 0.31 15.94 11.01
N LEU A 21 -0.19 14.74 10.70
CA LEU A 21 0.59 13.75 9.93
C LEU A 21 0.64 14.17 8.45
N THR A 22 1.28 15.31 8.22
CA THR A 22 1.45 15.93 6.90
C THR A 22 2.80 16.65 6.83
N ASP A 23 3.26 16.97 5.62
CA ASP A 23 4.45 17.79 5.43
C ASP A 23 4.14 19.25 5.75
N PHE A 24 5.07 19.96 6.38
CA PHE A 24 4.86 21.34 6.81
C PHE A 24 4.49 22.30 5.67
N TYR A 25 5.00 22.07 4.46
CA TYR A 25 4.67 22.92 3.30
C TYR A 25 3.17 22.89 2.94
N GLN A 26 2.46 21.82 3.28
CA GLN A 26 1.02 21.76 3.09
C GLN A 26 0.31 22.86 3.90
N LEU A 27 0.68 22.98 5.18
CA LEU A 27 0.10 23.98 6.08
C LEU A 27 0.49 25.42 5.66
N THR A 28 1.73 25.64 5.22
CA THR A 28 2.18 26.97 4.75
C THR A 28 1.48 27.40 3.45
N MET A 29 1.20 26.45 2.54
CA MET A 29 0.40 26.74 1.34
C MET A 29 -1.06 27.03 1.69
N LEU A 30 -1.66 26.29 2.63
CA LEU A 30 -3.04 26.52 3.05
C LEU A 30 -3.26 27.97 3.48
N GLN A 31 -2.37 28.50 4.32
CA GLN A 31 -2.46 29.90 4.73
C GLN A 31 -2.46 30.84 3.53
N SER A 32 -1.54 30.60 2.57
CA SER A 32 -1.47 31.43 1.36
C SER A 32 -2.75 31.32 0.52
N TYR A 33 -3.35 30.14 0.43
CA TYR A 33 -4.61 29.96 -0.29
C TYR A 33 -5.75 30.72 0.37
N PHE A 34 -5.87 30.68 1.69
CA PHE A 34 -6.90 31.44 2.41
C PHE A 34 -6.66 32.96 2.28
N ASP A 35 -5.41 33.42 2.42
CA ASP A 35 -5.08 34.84 2.28
C ASP A 35 -5.38 35.39 0.88
N CYS A 36 -5.25 34.56 -0.16
CA CYS A 36 -5.52 34.92 -1.55
C CYS A 36 -6.96 34.60 -2.00
N GLY A 37 -7.80 34.02 -1.14
CA GLY A 37 -9.17 33.59 -1.48
C GLY A 37 -9.22 32.46 -2.50
N MET A 38 -8.18 31.60 -2.57
CA MET A 38 -8.08 30.51 -3.54
C MET A 38 -8.83 29.28 -3.03
N THR A 39 -10.14 29.31 -3.08
CA THR A 39 -11.03 28.24 -2.55
C THR A 39 -11.82 27.50 -3.64
N GLU A 40 -11.59 27.83 -4.91
CA GLU A 40 -12.22 27.16 -6.04
C GLU A 40 -11.86 25.66 -6.08
N THR A 41 -12.70 24.88 -6.77
CA THR A 41 -12.46 23.44 -6.92
C THR A 41 -11.19 23.15 -7.69
N ALA A 42 -10.38 22.27 -7.11
CA ALA A 42 -9.20 21.71 -7.71
C ALA A 42 -9.35 20.20 -7.90
N ALA A 43 -8.84 19.66 -9.00
CA ALA A 43 -8.71 18.22 -9.21
C ALA A 43 -7.25 17.81 -9.15
N PHE A 44 -6.95 16.88 -8.25
CA PHE A 44 -5.64 16.23 -8.12
C PHE A 44 -5.78 14.75 -8.43
N GLU A 45 -4.74 14.17 -9.02
CA GLU A 45 -4.72 12.72 -9.30
C GLU A 45 -3.46 12.08 -8.76
N PHE A 46 -3.64 10.86 -8.18
CA PHE A 46 -2.57 9.99 -7.77
C PHE A 46 -2.31 8.93 -8.85
N TYR A 47 -1.06 8.77 -9.23
CA TYR A 47 -0.57 7.80 -10.22
C TYR A 47 0.89 7.46 -9.96
N VAL A 48 1.40 6.41 -10.61
CA VAL A 48 2.81 6.00 -10.60
C VAL A 48 3.41 6.28 -11.98
N ARG A 49 4.55 7.00 -12.04
CA ARG A 49 5.20 7.38 -13.31
C ARG A 49 5.91 6.22 -14.00
N LYS A 50 6.52 5.36 -13.20
CA LYS A 50 7.35 4.25 -13.70
C LYS A 50 7.17 3.03 -12.83
N LEU A 51 7.08 1.87 -13.46
CA LEU A 51 7.18 0.61 -12.74
C LEU A 51 8.58 0.41 -12.19
N PRO A 52 8.72 -0.22 -11.00
CA PRO A 52 9.99 -0.77 -10.55
C PRO A 52 10.60 -1.70 -11.60
N ARG A 53 11.94 -1.77 -11.60
CA ARG A 53 12.71 -2.44 -12.66
C ARG A 53 12.23 -3.86 -12.99
N VAL A 54 11.82 -4.62 -11.97
CA VAL A 54 11.46 -6.05 -12.11
C VAL A 54 9.95 -6.29 -12.10
N ARG A 55 9.11 -5.23 -12.13
CA ARG A 55 7.65 -5.39 -12.07
C ARG A 55 7.01 -5.06 -13.42
N ASN A 56 6.03 -5.86 -13.81
CA ASN A 56 5.29 -5.69 -15.05
C ASN A 56 3.97 -4.95 -14.85
N PHE A 57 3.49 -4.88 -13.60
CA PHE A 57 2.23 -4.26 -13.19
C PHE A 57 2.29 -3.87 -11.71
N LEU A 58 1.29 -3.13 -11.28
CA LEU A 58 1.01 -2.84 -9.87
C LEU A 58 -0.44 -3.22 -9.55
N VAL A 59 -0.75 -3.35 -8.26
CA VAL A 59 -2.09 -3.62 -7.73
C VAL A 59 -2.50 -2.47 -6.84
N ALA A 60 -3.66 -1.86 -7.11
CA ALA A 60 -4.19 -0.75 -6.33
C ALA A 60 -4.65 -1.24 -4.95
N ALA A 61 -4.16 -0.59 -3.89
CA ALA A 61 -4.53 -0.88 -2.52
C ALA A 61 -4.40 0.36 -1.63
N GLY A 62 -5.09 0.41 -0.49
CA GLY A 62 -5.07 1.52 0.46
C GLY A 62 -6.23 2.51 0.28
N LEU A 63 -7.17 2.25 -0.61
CA LEU A 63 -8.32 3.13 -0.83
C LEU A 63 -9.20 3.24 0.42
N GLU A 64 -9.47 2.13 1.11
CA GLU A 64 -10.32 2.13 2.29
C GLU A 64 -9.74 2.98 3.42
N GLN A 65 -8.42 2.93 3.63
CA GLN A 65 -7.71 3.75 4.61
C GLN A 65 -7.72 5.24 4.22
N VAL A 66 -7.62 5.53 2.92
CA VAL A 66 -7.75 6.90 2.40
C VAL A 66 -9.15 7.45 2.66
N LEU A 67 -10.19 6.69 2.36
CA LEU A 67 -11.58 7.14 2.58
C LEU A 67 -11.87 7.34 4.07
N GLU A 68 -11.39 6.44 4.94
CA GLU A 68 -11.51 6.59 6.39
C GLU A 68 -10.78 7.85 6.88
N PHE A 69 -9.55 8.09 6.39
CA PHE A 69 -8.81 9.32 6.70
C PHE A 69 -9.58 10.57 6.28
N LEU A 70 -10.13 10.62 5.06
CA LEU A 70 -10.86 11.77 4.56
C LEU A 70 -12.16 12.05 5.33
N GLU A 71 -12.93 11.02 5.68
CA GLU A 71 -14.16 11.14 6.47
C GLU A 71 -13.90 11.68 7.88
N ASN A 72 -12.72 11.36 8.45
CA ASN A 72 -12.36 11.75 9.81
C ASN A 72 -11.43 12.96 9.87
N LEU A 73 -11.09 13.58 8.74
CA LEU A 73 -10.16 14.71 8.69
C LEU A 73 -10.66 15.91 9.48
N HIS A 74 -9.98 16.23 10.57
CA HIS A 74 -10.21 17.43 11.39
C HIS A 74 -8.97 17.74 12.23
N PHE A 75 -8.81 18.99 12.61
CA PHE A 75 -7.81 19.41 13.59
C PHE A 75 -8.41 19.39 14.99
N THR A 76 -7.72 18.76 15.93
CA THR A 76 -8.09 18.76 17.35
C THR A 76 -7.68 20.08 18.02
N GLY A 77 -8.27 20.37 19.20
CA GLY A 77 -7.88 21.56 19.98
C GLY A 77 -6.39 21.61 20.31
N ASP A 78 -5.82 20.48 20.74
CA ASP A 78 -4.38 20.35 21.07
C ASP A 78 -3.49 20.62 19.86
N GLU A 79 -3.89 20.15 18.66
CA GLU A 79 -3.16 20.40 17.41
C GLU A 79 -3.20 21.89 17.00
N LEU A 80 -4.35 22.54 17.17
CA LEU A 80 -4.50 23.98 16.93
C LEU A 80 -3.67 24.79 17.95
N ASP A 81 -3.65 24.41 19.21
CA ASP A 81 -2.83 25.06 20.25
C ASP A 81 -1.33 24.90 19.96
N TRP A 82 -0.92 23.74 19.43
CA TRP A 82 0.45 23.54 19.00
C TRP A 82 0.80 24.42 17.80
N LEU A 83 -0.09 24.55 16.81
CA LEU A 83 0.11 25.42 15.65
C LEU A 83 0.17 26.89 16.04
N ARG A 84 -0.67 27.37 16.98
CA ARG A 84 -0.66 28.75 17.52
C ARG A 84 0.70 29.20 17.99
N GLN A 85 1.52 28.29 18.48
CA GLN A 85 2.88 28.57 18.94
C GLN A 85 3.89 28.68 17.78
N ARG A 86 3.49 28.46 16.53
CA ARG A 86 4.36 28.46 15.36
C ARG A 86 4.28 29.79 14.62
N PRO A 87 5.43 30.33 14.15
CA PRO A 87 5.41 31.53 13.30
C PRO A 87 4.53 31.33 12.06
N GLY A 88 3.68 32.30 11.78
CA GLY A 88 2.85 32.27 10.58
C GLY A 88 1.43 31.72 10.76
N PHE A 89 1.09 31.17 11.93
CA PHE A 89 -0.27 30.69 12.23
C PHE A 89 -0.98 31.68 13.17
N ASP A 90 -1.73 32.64 12.60
CA ASP A 90 -2.55 33.57 13.33
C ASP A 90 -3.96 33.00 13.65
N GLU A 91 -4.75 33.69 14.47
CA GLU A 91 -6.08 33.22 14.87
C GLU A 91 -7.00 32.99 13.67
N ARG A 92 -6.85 33.74 12.58
CA ARG A 92 -7.69 33.63 11.40
C ARG A 92 -7.46 32.28 10.69
N ILE A 93 -6.18 31.87 10.50
CA ILE A 93 -5.89 30.56 9.90
C ILE A 93 -6.30 29.42 10.85
N LEU A 94 -6.10 29.57 12.16
CA LEU A 94 -6.51 28.57 13.14
C LEU A 94 -8.03 28.38 13.18
N GLU A 95 -8.79 29.44 13.00
CA GLU A 95 -10.24 29.33 12.87
C GLU A 95 -10.63 28.55 11.60
N HIS A 96 -10.02 28.83 10.45
CA HIS A 96 -10.24 28.04 9.23
C HIS A 96 -9.90 26.56 9.43
N LEU A 97 -8.78 26.24 10.07
CA LEU A 97 -8.37 24.87 10.34
C LEU A 97 -9.34 24.17 11.32
N SER A 98 -9.86 24.87 12.32
CA SER A 98 -10.82 24.31 13.29
C SER A 98 -12.12 23.82 12.62
N GLN A 99 -12.57 24.53 11.58
CA GLN A 99 -13.75 24.23 10.80
C GLN A 99 -13.48 23.27 9.63
N LEU A 100 -12.21 23.01 9.32
CA LEU A 100 -11.85 22.21 8.16
C LEU A 100 -12.37 20.78 8.29
N ARG A 101 -13.11 20.35 7.29
CA ARG A 101 -13.55 18.98 7.06
C ARG A 101 -13.39 18.71 5.58
N PHE A 102 -13.17 17.47 5.21
CA PHE A 102 -13.17 17.13 3.79
C PHE A 102 -14.60 17.11 3.26
N THR A 103 -14.87 17.92 2.24
CA THR A 103 -16.19 18.06 1.60
C THR A 103 -16.14 17.75 0.10
N GLY A 104 -15.01 17.23 -0.37
CA GLY A 104 -14.79 16.94 -1.78
C GLY A 104 -15.37 15.61 -2.24
N ASP A 105 -15.15 15.36 -3.52
CA ASP A 105 -15.46 14.13 -4.22
C ASP A 105 -14.19 13.31 -4.45
N VAL A 106 -14.33 11.98 -4.46
CA VAL A 106 -13.25 11.07 -4.85
C VAL A 106 -13.79 10.09 -5.88
N ASP A 107 -13.04 9.96 -6.97
CA ASP A 107 -13.19 8.90 -7.96
C ASP A 107 -11.93 8.01 -7.91
N ALA A 108 -12.09 6.69 -7.87
CA ALA A 108 -10.96 5.78 -7.72
C ALA A 108 -11.17 4.45 -8.45
N MET A 109 -10.07 3.78 -8.76
CA MET A 109 -10.08 2.37 -9.08
C MET A 109 -10.43 1.56 -7.83
N ALA A 110 -11.18 0.47 -8.00
CA ALA A 110 -11.42 -0.47 -6.91
C ALA A 110 -10.10 -1.06 -6.41
N GLU A 111 -9.99 -1.34 -5.11
CA GLU A 111 -8.83 -2.08 -4.60
C GLU A 111 -8.75 -3.46 -5.25
N GLY A 112 -7.53 -3.92 -5.48
CA GLY A 112 -7.26 -5.16 -6.22
C GLY A 112 -7.15 -4.96 -7.73
N THR A 113 -7.54 -3.82 -8.28
CA THR A 113 -7.37 -3.52 -9.70
C THR A 113 -5.89 -3.47 -10.07
N VAL A 114 -5.51 -4.21 -11.10
CA VAL A 114 -4.18 -4.08 -11.71
C VAL A 114 -4.09 -2.77 -12.48
N PHE A 115 -2.97 -2.04 -12.34
CA PHE A 115 -2.77 -0.77 -13.04
C PHE A 115 -1.32 -0.62 -13.54
N PHE A 116 -1.12 0.37 -14.42
CA PHE A 116 0.14 0.61 -15.12
C PHE A 116 0.60 2.06 -15.01
N PRO A 117 1.80 2.41 -15.50
CA PRO A 117 2.31 3.78 -15.41
C PRO A 117 1.38 4.83 -16.00
N ASP A 118 1.38 6.01 -15.37
CA ASP A 118 0.61 7.20 -15.75
C ASP A 118 -0.91 7.06 -15.65
N GLU A 119 -1.43 5.90 -15.27
CA GLU A 119 -2.85 5.69 -14.99
C GLU A 119 -3.20 6.28 -13.62
N PRO A 120 -4.14 7.23 -13.52
CA PRO A 120 -4.63 7.68 -12.24
C PRO A 120 -5.43 6.57 -11.56
N ILE A 121 -5.04 6.17 -10.34
CA ILE A 121 -5.82 5.22 -9.55
C ILE A 121 -6.78 5.91 -8.58
N LEU A 122 -6.58 7.22 -8.35
CA LEU A 122 -7.44 8.03 -7.53
C LEU A 122 -7.41 9.48 -7.99
N ARG A 123 -8.58 10.12 -8.02
CA ARG A 123 -8.76 11.56 -8.24
C ARG A 123 -9.53 12.16 -7.08
N VAL A 124 -9.01 13.25 -6.51
CA VAL A 124 -9.68 14.10 -5.53
C VAL A 124 -10.14 15.37 -6.21
N SER A 125 -11.41 15.73 -6.08
CA SER A 125 -12.02 16.98 -6.55
C SER A 125 -12.62 17.70 -5.35
N ALA A 126 -11.96 18.77 -4.88
CA ALA A 126 -12.33 19.47 -3.65
C ALA A 126 -11.91 20.95 -3.73
N PRO A 127 -12.38 21.81 -2.80
CA PRO A 127 -11.76 23.12 -2.61
C PRO A 127 -10.26 22.99 -2.49
N LEU A 128 -9.49 23.86 -3.19
CA LEU A 128 -8.04 23.75 -3.31
C LEU A 128 -7.31 23.51 -1.97
N PRO A 129 -7.63 24.23 -0.87
CA PRO A 129 -7.00 23.98 0.42
C PRO A 129 -7.17 22.53 0.91
N GLN A 130 -8.36 21.97 0.77
CA GLN A 130 -8.65 20.59 1.19
C GLN A 130 -7.92 19.58 0.30
N ALA A 131 -8.03 19.74 -1.03
CA ALA A 131 -7.40 18.85 -1.99
C ALA A 131 -5.87 18.82 -1.84
N GLN A 132 -5.26 19.95 -1.45
CA GLN A 132 -3.82 20.04 -1.23
C GLN A 132 -3.41 19.42 0.11
N LEU A 133 -4.13 19.68 1.20
CA LEU A 133 -3.76 19.21 2.56
C LEU A 133 -3.63 17.70 2.63
N VAL A 134 -4.49 16.97 1.94
CA VAL A 134 -4.58 15.52 2.05
C VAL A 134 -3.44 14.76 1.33
N GLU A 135 -2.60 15.45 0.54
CA GLU A 135 -1.55 14.84 -0.29
C GLU A 135 -0.68 13.87 0.48
N THR A 136 -0.04 14.31 1.57
CA THR A 136 0.99 13.52 2.25
C THR A 136 0.44 12.20 2.79
N ARG A 137 -0.67 12.23 3.52
CA ARG A 137 -1.24 11.03 4.12
C ARG A 137 -1.84 10.10 3.07
N LEU A 138 -2.54 10.65 2.09
CA LEU A 138 -3.09 9.91 0.95
C LEU A 138 -1.99 9.18 0.18
N VAL A 139 -0.91 9.90 -0.16
CA VAL A 139 0.23 9.30 -0.87
C VAL A 139 0.88 8.21 -0.04
N ALA A 140 1.09 8.43 1.27
CA ALA A 140 1.72 7.43 2.14
C ALA A 140 0.92 6.12 2.17
N LEU A 141 -0.41 6.18 2.28
CA LEU A 141 -1.29 5.01 2.32
C LEU A 141 -1.32 4.27 0.98
N LEU A 142 -1.63 4.96 -0.11
CA LEU A 142 -1.72 4.34 -1.44
C LEU A 142 -0.37 3.79 -1.92
N HIS A 143 0.72 4.51 -1.67
CA HIS A 143 2.06 4.07 -2.00
C HIS A 143 2.42 2.77 -1.28
N PHE A 144 2.28 2.77 0.06
CA PHE A 144 2.69 1.63 0.86
C PHE A 144 1.86 0.38 0.57
N GLU A 145 0.53 0.50 0.62
CA GLU A 145 -0.31 -0.68 0.41
C GLU A 145 -0.24 -1.21 -1.02
N SER A 146 -0.16 -0.33 -2.04
CA SER A 146 -0.02 -0.77 -3.44
C SER A 146 1.32 -1.46 -3.69
N ILE A 147 2.42 -1.01 -3.08
CA ILE A 147 3.72 -1.66 -3.27
C ILE A 147 3.76 -3.05 -2.63
N ILE A 148 3.14 -3.21 -1.45
CA ILE A 148 3.04 -4.50 -0.75
C ILE A 148 2.07 -5.45 -1.48
N ALA A 149 0.88 -4.97 -1.88
CA ALA A 149 -0.07 -5.76 -2.66
C ALA A 149 0.56 -6.27 -3.96
N SER A 150 1.32 -5.43 -4.66
CA SER A 150 2.04 -5.81 -5.88
C SER A 150 3.14 -6.84 -5.61
N LYS A 151 3.85 -6.76 -4.48
CA LYS A 151 4.81 -7.78 -4.03
C LYS A 151 4.12 -9.10 -3.72
N ALA A 152 3.02 -9.05 -2.98
CA ALA A 152 2.22 -10.23 -2.65
C ALA A 152 1.63 -10.89 -3.90
N ALA A 153 1.15 -10.11 -4.88
CA ALA A 153 0.66 -10.63 -6.15
C ALA A 153 1.73 -11.42 -6.91
N ARG A 154 2.99 -10.94 -6.93
CA ARG A 154 4.12 -11.68 -7.52
C ARG A 154 4.38 -13.00 -6.80
N CYS A 155 4.32 -13.01 -5.47
CA CYS A 155 4.43 -14.25 -4.69
C CYS A 155 3.29 -15.22 -5.01
N THR A 156 2.05 -14.72 -5.13
CA THR A 156 0.86 -15.51 -5.48
C THR A 156 1.01 -16.15 -6.87
N LEU A 157 1.49 -15.38 -7.85
CA LEU A 157 1.75 -15.89 -9.20
C LEU A 157 2.92 -16.89 -9.26
N ALA A 158 3.93 -16.74 -8.39
CA ALA A 158 5.10 -17.60 -8.32
C ALA A 158 4.81 -18.98 -7.69
N ALA A 159 3.80 -19.09 -6.84
CA ALA A 159 3.46 -20.32 -6.13
C ALA A 159 1.96 -20.63 -6.25
N PRO A 160 1.44 -20.92 -7.46
CA PRO A 160 0.02 -21.14 -7.69
C PRO A 160 -0.47 -22.35 -6.89
N GLY A 161 -1.65 -22.20 -6.24
CA GLY A 161 -2.28 -23.26 -5.46
C GLY A 161 -1.64 -23.56 -4.10
N LYS A 162 -0.56 -22.86 -3.71
CA LYS A 162 0.08 -23.00 -2.40
C LYS A 162 -0.56 -22.08 -1.36
N LEU A 163 -0.57 -22.52 -0.10
CA LEU A 163 -0.94 -21.68 1.04
C LEU A 163 0.15 -20.62 1.26
N LEU A 164 -0.16 -19.34 1.14
CA LEU A 164 0.78 -18.24 1.42
C LEU A 164 0.34 -17.50 2.67
N VAL A 165 1.25 -17.31 3.62
CA VAL A 165 0.97 -16.63 4.90
C VAL A 165 1.98 -15.50 5.12
N ASP A 166 1.48 -14.33 5.51
CA ASP A 166 2.31 -13.21 5.95
C ASP A 166 2.92 -13.49 7.34
N PHE A 167 4.25 -13.56 7.40
CA PHE A 167 5.05 -13.69 8.63
C PHE A 167 5.91 -12.44 8.91
N GLY A 168 5.50 -11.28 8.37
CA GLY A 168 6.37 -10.12 8.26
C GLY A 168 6.37 -9.14 9.44
N LEU A 169 5.36 -9.12 10.33
CA LEU A 169 5.17 -8.05 11.32
C LEU A 169 6.46 -7.64 12.04
N ARG A 170 7.24 -8.58 12.58
CA ARG A 170 8.47 -8.29 13.34
C ARG A 170 9.62 -7.73 12.49
N ARG A 171 9.46 -7.65 11.18
CA ARG A 171 10.42 -7.14 10.19
C ARG A 171 9.91 -5.88 9.47
N ALA A 172 8.66 -5.48 9.72
CA ALA A 172 8.07 -4.28 9.16
C ALA A 172 8.73 -3.00 9.73
N HIS A 173 8.66 -1.92 8.97
CA HIS A 173 9.21 -0.62 9.35
C HIS A 173 8.23 0.17 10.23
N GLY A 174 7.69 -0.46 11.26
CA GLY A 174 6.75 0.10 12.21
C GLY A 174 5.46 -0.70 12.32
N ALA A 175 4.69 -0.44 13.37
CA ALA A 175 3.48 -1.19 13.70
C ALA A 175 2.38 -1.00 12.64
N GLU A 176 2.11 0.24 12.23
CA GLU A 176 1.15 0.54 11.17
C GLU A 176 1.53 -0.18 9.86
N ALA A 177 2.79 -0.08 9.45
CA ALA A 177 3.29 -0.76 8.27
C ALA A 177 3.06 -2.28 8.33
N GLY A 178 3.29 -2.93 9.48
CA GLY A 178 3.06 -4.36 9.64
C GLY A 178 1.58 -4.75 9.55
N VAL A 179 0.68 -3.93 10.09
CA VAL A 179 -0.78 -4.15 10.05
C VAL A 179 -1.31 -3.97 8.62
N LEU A 180 -0.92 -2.88 7.95
CA LEU A 180 -1.32 -2.60 6.57
C LEU A 180 -0.72 -3.59 5.56
N ALA A 181 0.52 -4.07 5.80
CA ALA A 181 1.13 -5.10 4.98
C ALA A 181 0.34 -6.42 5.03
N ALA A 182 -0.15 -6.82 6.18
CA ALA A 182 -1.00 -8.00 6.31
C ALA A 182 -2.29 -7.87 5.49
N ARG A 183 -2.95 -6.69 5.53
CA ARG A 183 -4.14 -6.40 4.73
C ARG A 183 -3.84 -6.43 3.24
N ALA A 184 -2.82 -5.70 2.80
CA ALA A 184 -2.42 -5.61 1.40
C ALA A 184 -1.99 -6.96 0.82
N SER A 185 -1.33 -7.80 1.62
CA SER A 185 -0.95 -9.16 1.20
C SER A 185 -2.16 -10.06 1.04
N TYR A 186 -3.11 -10.01 1.97
CA TYR A 186 -4.32 -10.83 1.91
C TYR A 186 -5.17 -10.49 0.68
N LEU A 187 -5.40 -9.22 0.41
CA LEU A 187 -6.15 -8.81 -0.78
C LEU A 187 -5.50 -9.28 -2.09
N ALA A 188 -4.16 -9.39 -2.12
CA ALA A 188 -3.40 -9.80 -3.31
C ALA A 188 -3.16 -11.32 -3.39
N GLY A 189 -3.86 -12.13 -2.58
CA GLY A 189 -3.93 -13.58 -2.74
C GLY A 189 -3.31 -14.40 -1.61
N PHE A 190 -2.67 -13.79 -0.60
CA PHE A 190 -2.24 -14.53 0.58
C PHE A 190 -3.44 -15.12 1.31
N SER A 191 -3.25 -16.26 1.96
CA SER A 191 -4.31 -17.01 2.65
C SER A 191 -4.57 -16.50 4.07
N GLY A 192 -3.64 -15.70 4.62
CA GLY A 192 -3.74 -15.14 5.95
C GLY A 192 -2.46 -14.53 6.47
N THR A 193 -2.43 -14.21 7.76
CA THR A 193 -1.32 -13.52 8.42
C THR A 193 -1.03 -14.10 9.80
N ALA A 194 0.21 -13.91 10.29
CA ALA A 194 0.55 -14.12 11.70
C ALA A 194 0.30 -12.86 12.56
N THR A 195 -0.10 -11.75 11.96
CA THR A 195 -0.33 -10.46 12.63
C THR A 195 -1.71 -10.45 13.28
N VAL A 196 -1.78 -10.78 14.57
CA VAL A 196 -3.05 -10.95 15.31
C VAL A 196 -3.94 -9.71 15.26
N LEU A 197 -3.37 -8.51 15.36
CA LEU A 197 -4.14 -7.27 15.29
C LEU A 197 -4.79 -7.09 13.90
N ALA A 198 -4.07 -7.38 12.81
CA ALA A 198 -4.62 -7.29 11.45
C ALA A 198 -5.74 -8.32 11.24
N ALA A 199 -5.57 -9.54 11.76
CA ALA A 199 -6.62 -10.56 11.73
C ALA A 199 -7.90 -10.05 12.41
N ARG A 200 -7.78 -9.43 13.58
CA ARG A 200 -8.93 -8.85 14.31
C ARG A 200 -9.58 -7.67 13.56
N LEU A 201 -8.77 -6.76 13.01
CA LEU A 201 -9.27 -5.54 12.37
C LEU A 201 -9.95 -5.80 11.03
N PHE A 202 -9.39 -6.72 10.24
CA PHE A 202 -9.79 -6.94 8.85
C PHE A 202 -10.46 -8.29 8.59
N GLY A 203 -10.65 -9.13 9.61
CA GLY A 203 -11.25 -10.44 9.45
C GLY A 203 -10.36 -11.45 8.70
N ILE A 204 -9.05 -11.22 8.64
CA ILE A 204 -8.08 -12.08 7.95
C ILE A 204 -7.84 -13.36 8.76
N PRO A 205 -7.80 -14.56 8.13
CA PRO A 205 -7.43 -15.80 8.82
C PRO A 205 -6.06 -15.68 9.48
N VAL A 206 -5.97 -16.07 10.76
CA VAL A 206 -4.73 -16.04 11.53
C VAL A 206 -4.02 -17.40 11.48
N TYR A 207 -2.71 -17.36 11.26
CA TYR A 207 -1.85 -18.54 11.25
C TYR A 207 -0.70 -18.36 12.24
N GLY A 208 -0.40 -19.42 12.97
CA GLY A 208 0.72 -19.43 13.90
C GLY A 208 1.07 -20.88 14.26
N THR A 209 2.33 -21.07 14.62
CA THR A 209 2.84 -22.35 15.11
C THR A 209 3.69 -22.08 16.35
N MET A 210 4.74 -22.83 16.58
CA MET A 210 5.72 -22.63 17.64
C MET A 210 6.98 -21.92 17.12
N ALA A 211 7.81 -21.42 18.01
CA ALA A 211 9.17 -20.96 17.72
C ALA A 211 10.19 -22.01 18.18
N HIS A 212 11.45 -21.90 17.69
CA HIS A 212 12.56 -22.75 18.14
C HIS A 212 12.77 -22.69 19.65
N SER A 213 12.57 -21.53 20.28
CA SER A 213 12.65 -21.36 21.72
C SER A 213 11.68 -22.25 22.52
N PHE A 214 10.49 -22.55 21.94
CA PHE A 214 9.57 -23.49 22.58
C PHE A 214 10.15 -24.89 22.63
N VAL A 215 10.75 -25.37 21.53
CA VAL A 215 11.41 -26.68 21.47
C VAL A 215 12.62 -26.70 22.41
N GLN A 216 13.43 -25.64 22.42
CA GLN A 216 14.62 -25.51 23.25
C GLN A 216 14.33 -25.41 24.76
N ALA A 217 13.13 -24.97 25.13
CA ALA A 217 12.73 -24.87 26.55
C ALA A 217 12.31 -26.22 27.16
N HIS A 218 12.13 -27.28 26.33
CA HIS A 218 11.82 -28.63 26.76
C HIS A 218 13.07 -29.49 26.83
N ASP A 219 13.04 -30.51 27.66
CA ASP A 219 14.16 -31.48 27.82
C ASP A 219 14.37 -32.34 26.57
N SER A 220 13.36 -32.44 25.70
CA SER A 220 13.44 -33.16 24.43
C SER A 220 12.45 -32.62 23.38
N GLU A 221 12.74 -32.81 22.08
CA GLU A 221 11.82 -32.46 21.00
C GLU A 221 10.50 -33.26 21.09
N ILE A 222 10.55 -34.52 21.55
CA ILE A 222 9.37 -35.36 21.74
C ILE A 222 8.44 -34.72 22.78
N ALA A 223 8.95 -34.28 23.92
CA ALA A 223 8.17 -33.60 24.94
C ALA A 223 7.55 -32.29 24.39
N ALA A 224 8.36 -31.48 23.69
CA ALA A 224 7.88 -30.26 23.06
C ALA A 224 6.74 -30.50 22.05
N PHE A 225 6.88 -31.52 21.21
CA PHE A 225 5.88 -31.87 20.21
C PHE A 225 4.57 -32.37 20.84
N LEU A 226 4.65 -33.22 21.88
CA LEU A 226 3.47 -33.71 22.61
C LEU A 226 2.75 -32.57 23.35
N ASP A 227 3.51 -31.73 24.07
CA ASP A 227 2.92 -30.63 24.85
C ASP A 227 2.25 -29.60 23.92
N PHE A 228 2.88 -29.29 22.77
CA PHE A 228 2.25 -28.42 21.78
C PHE A 228 0.98 -29.04 21.18
N ALA A 229 1.04 -30.31 20.81
CA ALA A 229 -0.10 -31.02 20.21
C ALA A 229 -1.30 -31.10 21.17
N HIS A 230 -1.07 -31.41 22.45
CA HIS A 230 -2.12 -31.40 23.47
C HIS A 230 -2.70 -30.01 23.74
N GLY A 231 -1.85 -28.97 23.69
CA GLY A 231 -2.28 -27.57 23.84
C GLY A 231 -3.05 -27.01 22.64
N HIS A 232 -2.82 -27.59 21.45
CA HIS A 232 -3.39 -27.11 20.18
C HIS A 232 -3.89 -28.26 19.29
N PRO A 233 -4.85 -29.08 19.74
CA PRO A 233 -5.27 -30.30 19.06
C PRO A 233 -5.84 -30.03 17.65
N ASP A 234 -6.48 -28.88 17.44
CA ASP A 234 -7.10 -28.51 16.17
C ASP A 234 -6.13 -27.90 15.16
N ASN A 235 -4.94 -27.49 15.62
CA ASN A 235 -3.95 -26.79 14.78
C ASN A 235 -2.52 -27.22 15.11
N THR A 236 -2.27 -28.53 15.11
CA THR A 236 -0.96 -29.09 15.40
C THR A 236 -0.05 -28.97 14.16
N VAL A 237 0.86 -27.98 14.17
CA VAL A 237 1.94 -27.80 13.18
C VAL A 237 3.27 -27.79 13.93
N LEU A 238 4.14 -28.76 13.67
CA LEU A 238 5.36 -29.02 14.44
C LEU A 238 6.60 -28.47 13.71
N LEU A 239 7.40 -27.67 14.40
CA LEU A 239 8.66 -27.12 13.90
C LEU A 239 9.78 -28.15 14.08
N ILE A 240 10.34 -28.67 12.98
CA ILE A 240 11.20 -29.85 12.99
C ILE A 240 12.67 -29.58 12.68
N ASP A 241 13.07 -28.34 12.48
CA ASP A 241 14.45 -27.98 12.13
C ASP A 241 15.20 -27.25 13.26
N THR A 242 14.80 -27.51 14.53
CA THR A 242 15.53 -26.92 15.68
C THR A 242 16.92 -27.54 15.83
N TYR A 243 17.10 -28.83 15.55
CA TYR A 243 18.38 -29.56 15.64
C TYR A 243 18.69 -30.34 14.36
N ASP A 244 18.05 -31.48 14.14
CA ASP A 244 18.19 -32.32 12.94
C ASP A 244 16.82 -32.57 12.33
N THR A 245 16.60 -32.02 11.16
CA THR A 245 15.32 -31.98 10.47
C THR A 245 14.77 -33.39 10.18
N GLU A 246 15.58 -34.27 9.63
CA GLU A 246 15.14 -35.63 9.26
C GLU A 246 14.96 -36.52 10.50
N ALA A 247 15.78 -36.33 11.53
CA ALA A 247 15.60 -37.04 12.81
C ALA A 247 14.31 -36.58 13.50
N ALA A 248 14.01 -35.28 13.48
CA ALA A 248 12.75 -34.75 14.03
C ALA A 248 11.54 -35.24 13.24
N ALA A 249 11.61 -35.31 11.90
CA ALA A 249 10.54 -35.91 11.09
C ALA A 249 10.24 -37.37 11.48
N ARG A 250 11.28 -38.18 11.74
CA ARG A 250 11.11 -39.55 12.26
C ARG A 250 10.47 -39.60 13.64
N LYS A 251 10.81 -38.64 14.54
CA LYS A 251 10.13 -38.49 15.84
C LYS A 251 8.66 -38.16 15.66
N VAL A 252 8.30 -37.25 14.75
CA VAL A 252 6.89 -36.97 14.43
C VAL A 252 6.17 -38.22 14.01
N VAL A 253 6.71 -39.03 13.06
CA VAL A 253 6.14 -40.30 12.63
C VAL A 253 5.89 -41.24 13.84
N SER A 254 6.84 -41.33 14.78
CA SER A 254 6.68 -42.18 15.96
C SER A 254 5.58 -41.72 16.93
N LEU A 255 5.27 -40.41 16.96
CA LEU A 255 4.24 -39.83 17.82
C LEU A 255 2.82 -39.88 17.22
N VAL A 256 2.69 -39.99 15.90
CA VAL A 256 1.39 -39.94 15.21
C VAL A 256 0.37 -40.99 15.75
N PRO A 257 0.75 -42.25 16.03
CA PRO A 257 -0.20 -43.22 16.57
C PRO A 257 -0.78 -42.83 17.95
N GLU A 258 0.06 -42.29 18.85
CA GLU A 258 -0.35 -41.81 20.16
C GLU A 258 -1.26 -40.57 20.02
N LEU A 259 -0.89 -39.58 19.22
CA LEU A 259 -1.69 -38.40 18.97
C LEU A 259 -3.05 -38.72 18.35
N ARG A 260 -3.08 -39.63 17.38
CA ARG A 260 -4.35 -40.09 16.78
C ARG A 260 -5.25 -40.80 17.82
N ALA A 261 -4.69 -41.61 18.73
CA ALA A 261 -5.44 -42.24 19.80
C ALA A 261 -6.03 -41.19 20.76
N ALA A 262 -5.36 -40.05 20.93
CA ALA A 262 -5.86 -38.89 21.67
C ALA A 262 -6.82 -37.99 20.87
N GLY A 263 -7.14 -38.32 19.61
CA GLY A 263 -8.00 -37.53 18.74
C GLY A 263 -7.30 -36.32 18.12
N ILE A 264 -5.97 -36.26 18.20
CA ILE A 264 -5.16 -35.13 17.70
C ILE A 264 -4.59 -35.48 16.32
N GLN A 265 -4.77 -34.56 15.35
CA GLN A 265 -4.22 -34.72 14.02
C GLN A 265 -3.07 -33.73 13.76
N VAL A 266 -1.87 -34.25 13.49
CA VAL A 266 -0.77 -33.43 13.01
C VAL A 266 -1.09 -32.98 11.59
N ARG A 267 -1.29 -31.66 11.41
CA ARG A 267 -1.67 -31.08 10.11
C ARG A 267 -0.48 -30.88 9.19
N ALA A 268 0.64 -30.44 9.76
CA ALA A 268 1.86 -30.17 8.99
C ALA A 268 3.10 -30.21 9.87
N VAL A 269 4.26 -30.33 9.23
CA VAL A 269 5.57 -30.02 9.80
C VAL A 269 6.11 -28.74 9.15
N ARG A 270 6.89 -27.95 9.91
CA ARG A 270 7.47 -26.70 9.42
C ARG A 270 8.99 -26.78 9.34
N LEU A 271 9.50 -26.26 8.22
CA LEU A 271 10.91 -26.04 7.90
C LEU A 271 11.19 -24.55 7.83
N ASP A 272 12.23 -24.05 8.48
CA ASP A 272 12.58 -22.61 8.54
C ASP A 272 14.03 -22.32 8.11
N SER A 273 14.82 -23.35 7.81
CA SER A 273 16.25 -23.24 7.56
C SER A 273 16.80 -24.30 6.60
N GLY A 274 18.03 -24.07 6.12
CA GLY A 274 18.76 -24.98 5.23
C GLY A 274 18.26 -24.96 3.78
N ASP A 275 18.58 -25.99 3.01
CA ASP A 275 18.00 -26.19 1.67
C ASP A 275 16.59 -26.73 1.80
N LEU A 276 15.62 -25.83 1.82
CA LEU A 276 14.18 -26.14 2.02
C LEU A 276 13.67 -27.15 1.01
N GLY A 277 14.12 -27.10 -0.25
CA GLY A 277 13.71 -28.05 -1.28
C GLY A 277 14.21 -29.46 -1.01
N ALA A 278 15.50 -29.59 -0.71
CA ALA A 278 16.09 -30.88 -0.38
C ALA A 278 15.54 -31.48 0.92
N HIS A 279 15.40 -30.65 1.97
CA HIS A 279 14.76 -31.08 3.22
C HIS A 279 13.32 -31.52 3.01
N ALA A 280 12.51 -30.77 2.26
CA ALA A 280 11.12 -31.12 1.98
C ALA A 280 10.99 -32.48 1.28
N GLN A 281 11.88 -32.78 0.32
CA GLN A 281 11.90 -34.09 -0.35
C GLN A 281 12.20 -35.24 0.62
N ARG A 282 13.25 -35.10 1.45
CA ARG A 282 13.62 -36.11 2.45
C ARG A 282 12.55 -36.28 3.52
N VAL A 283 11.99 -35.18 4.03
CA VAL A 283 10.90 -35.19 5.00
C VAL A 283 9.65 -35.85 4.42
N ARG A 284 9.29 -35.56 3.16
CA ARG A 284 8.16 -36.21 2.48
C ARG A 284 8.36 -37.72 2.41
N HIS A 285 9.56 -38.16 2.02
CA HIS A 285 9.87 -39.59 1.98
C HIS A 285 9.74 -40.26 3.36
N ILE A 286 10.22 -39.63 4.43
CA ILE A 286 10.11 -40.13 5.81
C ILE A 286 8.65 -40.22 6.24
N LEU A 287 7.85 -39.20 5.99
CA LEU A 287 6.44 -39.16 6.34
C LEU A 287 5.63 -40.26 5.58
N ASP A 288 5.89 -40.41 4.28
CA ASP A 288 5.22 -41.42 3.43
C ASP A 288 5.58 -42.85 3.86
N ALA A 289 6.87 -43.13 4.10
CA ALA A 289 7.33 -44.42 4.59
C ALA A 289 6.77 -44.74 5.97
N GLY A 290 6.46 -43.73 6.78
CA GLY A 290 5.81 -43.87 8.09
C GLY A 290 4.28 -43.95 8.04
N GLY A 291 3.67 -43.97 6.87
CA GLY A 291 2.19 -44.01 6.74
C GLY A 291 1.50 -42.69 7.14
N CYS A 292 2.23 -41.58 7.03
CA CYS A 292 1.78 -40.22 7.41
C CYS A 292 1.71 -39.28 6.20
N GLY A 293 1.28 -39.80 5.04
CA GLY A 293 1.23 -39.06 3.77
C GLY A 293 0.29 -37.82 3.79
N GLU A 294 -0.67 -37.80 4.70
CA GLU A 294 -1.59 -36.68 4.89
C GLU A 294 -0.97 -35.46 5.58
N ILE A 295 0.17 -35.65 6.28
CA ILE A 295 0.85 -34.53 6.97
C ILE A 295 1.48 -33.60 5.93
N GLY A 296 1.07 -32.32 5.93
CA GLY A 296 1.61 -31.30 5.04
C GLY A 296 3.03 -30.86 5.43
N ILE A 297 3.72 -30.23 4.49
CA ILE A 297 5.00 -29.56 4.73
C ILE A 297 4.81 -28.07 4.50
N PHE A 298 5.15 -27.26 5.48
CA PHE A 298 5.12 -25.80 5.44
C PHE A 298 6.56 -25.27 5.53
N ALA A 299 6.93 -24.33 4.66
CA ALA A 299 8.27 -23.77 4.65
C ALA A 299 8.25 -22.26 4.94
N SER A 300 9.27 -21.79 5.64
CA SER A 300 9.50 -20.38 5.95
C SER A 300 11.01 -20.11 6.01
N GLY A 301 11.41 -18.83 6.16
CA GLY A 301 12.82 -18.45 6.23
C GLY A 301 13.39 -18.00 4.88
N GLY A 302 13.73 -16.70 4.76
CA GLY A 302 14.43 -16.14 3.60
C GLY A 302 13.65 -16.13 2.26
N LEU A 303 12.33 -16.35 2.28
CA LEU A 303 11.52 -16.51 1.07
C LEU A 303 11.18 -15.18 0.42
N ASP A 304 11.25 -15.17 -0.92
CA ASP A 304 10.71 -14.15 -1.81
C ASP A 304 10.05 -14.83 -3.03
N GLU A 305 9.53 -14.07 -3.99
CA GLU A 305 8.87 -14.63 -5.18
C GLU A 305 9.76 -15.53 -6.03
N TYR A 306 11.07 -15.29 -6.06
CA TYR A 306 12.01 -16.11 -6.83
C TYR A 306 12.26 -17.45 -6.14
N GLU A 307 12.45 -17.44 -4.81
CA GLU A 307 12.54 -18.66 -4.03
C GLU A 307 11.23 -19.46 -4.05
N LEU A 308 10.09 -18.78 -4.01
CA LEU A 308 8.78 -19.44 -4.16
C LEU A 308 8.67 -20.14 -5.51
N ALA A 309 9.07 -19.49 -6.61
CA ALA A 309 9.06 -20.10 -7.93
C ALA A 309 10.01 -21.31 -8.00
N ARG A 310 11.20 -21.22 -7.40
CA ARG A 310 12.15 -22.33 -7.33
C ARG A 310 11.60 -23.53 -6.55
N LEU A 311 10.84 -23.26 -5.48
CA LEU A 311 10.28 -24.27 -4.60
C LEU A 311 8.87 -24.75 -5.01
N ALA A 312 8.27 -24.18 -6.04
CA ALA A 312 6.88 -24.49 -6.42
C ALA A 312 6.65 -25.97 -6.73
N ALA A 313 7.64 -26.64 -7.34
CA ALA A 313 7.57 -28.07 -7.64
C ALA A 313 7.96 -28.99 -6.47
N ALA A 314 8.50 -28.45 -5.37
CA ALA A 314 8.81 -29.23 -4.18
C ALA A 314 7.55 -29.69 -3.45
N PRO A 315 7.60 -30.77 -2.67
CA PRO A 315 6.45 -31.29 -1.92
C PRO A 315 6.13 -30.41 -0.70
N ILE A 316 6.03 -29.09 -0.91
CA ILE A 316 5.69 -28.07 0.09
C ILE A 316 4.26 -27.62 -0.18
N ASN A 317 3.41 -27.63 0.85
CA ASN A 317 1.99 -27.29 0.76
C ASN A 317 1.74 -25.79 0.98
N GLY A 318 2.64 -25.12 1.72
CA GLY A 318 2.48 -23.71 2.00
C GLY A 318 3.78 -23.02 2.44
N PHE A 319 3.77 -21.71 2.39
CA PHE A 319 4.92 -20.87 2.65
C PHE A 319 4.60 -19.69 3.57
N GLY A 320 5.48 -19.42 4.52
CA GLY A 320 5.48 -18.21 5.34
C GLY A 320 6.47 -17.18 4.81
N VAL A 321 6.00 -16.09 4.23
CA VAL A 321 6.84 -15.02 3.66
C VAL A 321 6.91 -13.85 4.63
N GLY A 322 8.11 -13.41 4.98
CA GLY A 322 8.31 -12.39 6.02
C GLY A 322 8.96 -11.12 5.48
N THR A 323 10.27 -10.99 5.70
CA THR A 323 11.02 -9.75 5.46
C THR A 323 10.85 -9.22 4.04
N SER A 324 11.04 -10.04 3.02
CA SER A 324 10.97 -9.64 1.61
C SER A 324 9.60 -9.07 1.23
N LEU A 325 8.53 -9.59 1.83
CA LEU A 325 7.15 -9.14 1.63
C LEU A 325 6.95 -7.74 2.23
N VAL A 326 7.11 -7.61 3.56
CA VAL A 326 6.74 -6.36 4.28
C VAL A 326 7.68 -5.20 4.02
N THR A 327 8.89 -5.46 3.50
CA THR A 327 9.83 -4.41 3.08
C THR A 327 9.78 -4.15 1.57
N SER A 328 9.01 -4.95 0.82
CA SER A 328 9.03 -4.92 -0.66
C SER A 328 10.46 -4.86 -1.21
N SER A 329 11.28 -5.85 -0.83
CA SER A 329 12.75 -5.81 -0.95
C SER A 329 13.28 -5.58 -2.38
N ASP A 330 12.50 -5.97 -3.41
CA ASP A 330 12.80 -5.73 -4.83
C ASP A 330 12.54 -4.29 -5.27
N ALA A 331 11.63 -3.61 -4.58
CA ALA A 331 11.17 -2.25 -4.89
C ALA A 331 10.66 -1.55 -3.63
N PRO A 332 11.56 -0.94 -2.81
CA PRO A 332 11.18 -0.34 -1.54
C PRO A 332 10.38 0.96 -1.68
N GLY A 333 10.25 1.51 -2.88
CA GLY A 333 9.49 2.72 -3.18
C GLY A 333 8.95 2.74 -4.60
N LEU A 334 7.81 3.42 -4.83
CA LEU A 334 7.24 3.71 -6.13
C LEU A 334 7.51 5.19 -6.50
N ASP A 335 7.78 5.46 -7.78
CA ASP A 335 7.80 6.84 -8.31
C ASP A 335 6.37 7.36 -8.47
N CYS A 336 5.67 7.48 -7.34
CA CYS A 336 4.29 7.96 -7.30
C CYS A 336 4.21 9.48 -7.25
N ALA A 337 3.04 10.00 -7.63
CA ALA A 337 2.75 11.42 -7.64
C ALA A 337 1.27 11.67 -7.33
N TYR A 338 1.03 12.76 -6.61
CA TYR A 338 -0.29 13.37 -6.46
C TYR A 338 -0.17 14.79 -6.99
N LYS A 339 -0.80 15.10 -8.12
CA LYS A 339 -0.53 16.35 -8.85
C LYS A 339 -1.80 17.03 -9.28
N LEU A 340 -1.75 18.39 -9.23
CA LEU A 340 -2.83 19.26 -9.71
C LEU A 340 -3.01 19.09 -11.22
N GLN A 341 -4.21 18.74 -11.63
CA GLN A 341 -4.60 18.52 -13.02
C GLN A 341 -5.58 19.58 -13.54
N GLU A 342 -6.39 20.16 -12.62
CA GLU A 342 -7.37 21.19 -12.93
C GLU A 342 -7.56 22.11 -11.72
N TYR A 343 -7.75 23.42 -11.96
CA TYR A 343 -8.13 24.40 -10.94
C TYR A 343 -9.10 25.41 -11.52
N ALA A 344 -10.21 25.64 -10.82
CA ALA A 344 -11.27 26.57 -11.24
C ALA A 344 -11.75 26.28 -12.69
N GLY A 345 -11.94 25.01 -13.04
CA GLY A 345 -12.35 24.56 -14.37
C GLY A 345 -11.31 24.71 -15.47
N ARG A 346 -10.05 25.05 -15.13
CA ARG A 346 -8.96 25.22 -16.09
C ARG A 346 -7.94 24.11 -15.93
N PRO A 347 -7.63 23.34 -17.00
CA PRO A 347 -6.59 22.33 -16.99
C PRO A 347 -5.22 22.92 -16.63
N ARG A 348 -4.46 22.17 -15.82
CA ARG A 348 -3.11 22.51 -15.33
C ARG A 348 -2.16 21.37 -15.60
N ARG A 349 -0.89 21.67 -15.87
CA ARG A 349 0.15 20.64 -15.96
C ARG A 349 1.53 21.18 -15.57
N LYS A 350 2.34 20.25 -15.06
CA LYS A 350 3.77 20.46 -14.88
C LYS A 350 4.51 20.04 -16.15
N ARG A 351 5.49 20.83 -16.64
CA ARG A 351 6.27 20.57 -17.85
C ARG A 351 7.74 20.22 -17.61
N SER A 352 8.19 20.14 -16.35
CA SER A 352 9.61 19.86 -16.09
C SER A 352 10.04 18.52 -16.69
N GLU A 353 11.28 18.46 -17.16
CA GLU A 353 11.90 17.29 -17.76
C GLU A 353 11.73 16.04 -16.91
N GLY A 354 11.29 14.94 -17.52
CA GLY A 354 11.06 13.64 -16.88
C GLY A 354 9.91 13.62 -15.87
N LYS A 355 9.17 14.74 -15.68
CA LYS A 355 8.06 14.86 -14.72
C LYS A 355 6.87 15.62 -15.28
N ALA A 356 6.70 15.64 -16.60
CA ALA A 356 5.53 16.21 -17.25
C ALA A 356 4.26 15.42 -16.84
N THR A 357 3.13 16.13 -16.67
CA THR A 357 1.85 15.53 -16.31
C THR A 357 0.82 15.68 -17.43
N TRP A 358 -0.15 14.79 -17.51
CA TRP A 358 -1.31 14.95 -18.38
C TRP A 358 -2.34 15.87 -17.72
N PRO A 359 -2.79 16.97 -18.37
CA PRO A 359 -3.72 17.93 -17.77
C PRO A 359 -5.16 17.45 -17.78
N GLY A 360 -6.02 18.13 -17.00
CA GLY A 360 -7.46 17.85 -16.94
C GLY A 360 -7.80 16.59 -16.15
N ARG A 361 -9.09 16.34 -15.95
CA ARG A 361 -9.60 15.13 -15.30
C ARG A 361 -9.58 13.97 -16.27
N LYS A 362 -9.04 12.84 -15.85
CA LYS A 362 -8.84 11.68 -16.71
C LYS A 362 -9.68 10.49 -16.31
N GLN A 363 -9.92 9.61 -17.25
CA GLN A 363 -10.49 8.29 -17.09
C GLN A 363 -9.58 7.27 -17.75
N VAL A 364 -9.53 6.05 -17.24
CA VAL A 364 -8.87 4.89 -17.84
C VAL A 364 -9.95 3.90 -18.25
N PHE A 365 -9.92 3.48 -19.53
CA PHE A 365 -10.84 2.46 -20.06
C PHE A 365 -10.05 1.19 -20.36
N ARG A 366 -10.36 0.10 -19.65
CA ARG A 366 -9.74 -1.21 -19.87
C ARG A 366 -10.49 -2.01 -20.89
N VAL A 367 -9.81 -2.41 -21.96
CA VAL A 367 -10.33 -3.28 -23.01
C VAL A 367 -9.80 -4.69 -22.80
N LEU A 368 -10.70 -5.67 -22.86
CA LEU A 368 -10.37 -7.09 -22.81
C LEU A 368 -10.47 -7.68 -24.22
N ASN A 369 -9.58 -8.62 -24.54
CA ASN A 369 -9.66 -9.40 -25.78
C ASN A 369 -10.76 -10.48 -25.68
N ALA A 370 -10.92 -11.27 -26.75
CA ALA A 370 -11.92 -12.32 -26.83
C ALA A 370 -11.77 -13.42 -25.76
N ASP A 371 -10.55 -13.63 -25.23
CA ASP A 371 -10.24 -14.58 -24.16
C ASP A 371 -10.41 -13.99 -22.76
N GLY A 372 -10.89 -12.74 -22.65
CA GLY A 372 -11.06 -12.03 -21.39
C GLY A 372 -9.76 -11.57 -20.74
N LYS A 373 -8.65 -11.52 -21.47
CA LYS A 373 -7.36 -10.99 -20.99
C LYS A 373 -7.21 -9.51 -21.35
N PHE A 374 -6.36 -8.78 -20.63
CA PHE A 374 -6.06 -7.38 -20.92
C PHE A 374 -5.48 -7.25 -22.33
N GLU A 375 -6.15 -6.48 -23.15
CA GLU A 375 -5.69 -6.13 -24.50
C GLU A 375 -4.95 -4.80 -24.48
N ARG A 376 -5.63 -3.74 -24.00
CA ARG A 376 -5.08 -2.40 -23.85
C ARG A 376 -5.86 -1.60 -22.83
N ASP A 377 -5.24 -0.56 -22.29
CA ASP A 377 -5.89 0.50 -21.53
C ASP A 377 -5.83 1.81 -22.33
N ILE A 378 -6.89 2.62 -22.22
CA ILE A 378 -7.02 3.91 -22.91
C ILE A 378 -7.08 5.00 -21.85
N LEU A 379 -6.08 5.88 -21.82
CA LEU A 379 -6.03 7.07 -20.97
C LEU A 379 -6.68 8.24 -21.73
N ALA A 380 -7.82 8.68 -21.25
CA ALA A 380 -8.68 9.65 -21.91
C ALA A 380 -9.09 10.79 -20.96
N LEU A 381 -9.67 11.85 -21.52
CA LEU A 381 -10.39 12.83 -20.69
C LEU A 381 -11.64 12.18 -20.10
N GLU A 382 -12.05 12.60 -18.91
CA GLU A 382 -13.27 12.11 -18.22
C GLU A 382 -14.53 12.25 -19.10
N SER A 383 -14.57 13.29 -19.95
CA SER A 383 -15.70 13.56 -20.84
C SER A 383 -15.75 12.68 -22.09
N GLU A 384 -14.70 11.92 -22.37
CA GLU A 384 -14.66 11.02 -23.53
C GLU A 384 -15.33 9.68 -23.20
N HIS A 385 -15.80 9.01 -24.24
CA HIS A 385 -16.38 7.67 -24.15
C HIS A 385 -15.61 6.74 -25.08
N HIS A 386 -15.01 5.69 -24.52
CA HIS A 386 -14.23 4.70 -25.25
C HIS A 386 -14.75 3.28 -24.99
N PRO A 387 -14.44 2.32 -25.86
CA PRO A 387 -14.68 0.92 -25.58
C PRO A 387 -13.98 0.48 -24.29
N GLY A 388 -14.56 -0.50 -23.60
CA GLY A 388 -14.00 -1.06 -22.39
C GLY A 388 -14.69 -0.60 -21.10
N THR A 389 -14.12 -1.00 -19.99
CA THR A 389 -14.66 -0.71 -18.65
C THR A 389 -13.95 0.52 -18.08
N PRO A 390 -14.67 1.59 -17.70
CA PRO A 390 -14.05 2.70 -16.97
C PRO A 390 -13.60 2.25 -15.60
N LEU A 391 -12.33 2.51 -15.25
CA LEU A 391 -11.71 2.03 -14.01
C LEU A 391 -11.93 2.98 -12.83
N LEU A 392 -11.90 4.32 -13.05
CA LEU A 392 -12.23 5.26 -11.98
C LEU A 392 -13.75 5.34 -11.83
N ARG A 393 -14.22 5.13 -10.61
CA ARG A 393 -15.64 5.19 -10.24
C ARG A 393 -15.82 6.11 -9.04
N PRO A 394 -17.01 6.74 -8.89
CA PRO A 394 -17.34 7.49 -7.69
C PRO A 394 -17.25 6.61 -6.44
N VAL A 395 -16.42 7.01 -5.46
CA VAL A 395 -16.28 6.31 -4.17
C VAL A 395 -16.63 7.23 -3.00
N MET A 396 -16.54 8.56 -3.20
CA MET A 396 -16.95 9.57 -2.23
C MET A 396 -17.59 10.76 -2.93
N ARG A 397 -18.66 11.30 -2.35
CA ARG A 397 -19.34 12.52 -2.80
C ARG A 397 -19.63 13.42 -1.61
N ASN A 398 -19.31 14.71 -1.73
CA ASN A 398 -19.49 15.70 -0.67
C ASN A 398 -18.89 15.24 0.67
N GLY A 399 -17.69 14.65 0.66
CA GLY A 399 -16.97 14.16 1.84
C GLY A 399 -17.55 12.90 2.49
N ARG A 400 -18.47 12.19 1.83
CA ARG A 400 -19.09 10.96 2.33
C ARG A 400 -18.94 9.82 1.33
N ARG A 401 -18.73 8.62 1.82
CA ARG A 401 -18.69 7.40 0.99
C ARG A 401 -19.99 7.25 0.22
N VAL A 402 -19.88 6.84 -1.05
CA VAL A 402 -21.03 6.50 -1.90
C VAL A 402 -21.63 5.17 -1.47
N ASP A 403 -20.78 4.18 -1.23
CA ASP A 403 -21.16 2.83 -0.82
C ASP A 403 -20.40 2.43 0.46
N PRO A 404 -20.93 1.51 1.26
CA PRO A 404 -20.19 0.90 2.37
C PRO A 404 -18.91 0.23 1.89
N ALA A 405 -17.90 0.14 2.78
CA ALA A 405 -16.66 -0.57 2.50
C ALA A 405 -16.95 -2.02 2.08
N PRO A 406 -16.40 -2.52 0.96
CA PRO A 406 -16.59 -3.90 0.54
C PRO A 406 -15.91 -4.85 1.54
N ALA A 407 -16.46 -6.05 1.71
CA ALA A 407 -15.78 -7.09 2.47
C ALA A 407 -14.41 -7.39 1.84
N LEU A 408 -13.38 -7.52 2.66
CA LEU A 408 -12.00 -7.73 2.17
C LEU A 408 -11.88 -9.00 1.30
N GLU A 409 -12.70 -10.02 1.56
CA GLU A 409 -12.77 -11.22 0.72
C GLU A 409 -13.30 -10.91 -0.70
N THR A 410 -14.22 -9.97 -0.84
CA THR A 410 -14.70 -9.51 -2.16
C THR A 410 -13.58 -8.78 -2.92
N VAL A 411 -12.83 -7.94 -2.22
CA VAL A 411 -11.65 -7.25 -2.79
C VAL A 411 -10.60 -8.26 -3.22
N ARG A 412 -10.34 -9.27 -2.39
CA ARG A 412 -9.41 -10.36 -2.70
C ARG A 412 -9.83 -11.16 -3.94
N ALA A 413 -11.11 -11.51 -4.04
CA ALA A 413 -11.65 -12.20 -5.21
C ALA A 413 -11.49 -11.36 -6.49
N HIS A 414 -11.73 -10.05 -6.41
CA HIS A 414 -11.49 -9.12 -7.51
C HIS A 414 -10.01 -9.10 -7.92
N ALA A 415 -9.10 -8.95 -6.97
CA ALA A 415 -7.67 -8.93 -7.25
C ALA A 415 -7.18 -10.21 -7.94
N LEU A 416 -7.62 -11.37 -7.46
CA LEU A 416 -7.28 -12.65 -8.09
C LEU A 416 -7.82 -12.75 -9.53
N ALA A 417 -9.05 -12.28 -9.77
CA ALA A 417 -9.62 -12.22 -11.10
C ALA A 417 -8.82 -11.28 -12.03
N GLU A 418 -8.36 -10.13 -11.52
CA GLU A 418 -7.51 -9.20 -12.27
C GLU A 418 -6.15 -9.83 -12.60
N LEU A 419 -5.52 -10.53 -11.65
CA LEU A 419 -4.26 -11.26 -11.89
C LEU A 419 -4.45 -12.38 -12.93
N ASP A 420 -5.60 -13.06 -12.91
CA ASP A 420 -5.89 -14.08 -13.91
C ASP A 420 -6.10 -13.51 -15.31
N ARG A 421 -6.63 -12.28 -15.44
CA ARG A 421 -6.79 -11.56 -16.70
C ARG A 421 -5.49 -11.05 -17.31
N LEU A 422 -4.40 -10.98 -16.53
CA LEU A 422 -3.09 -10.58 -17.08
C LEU A 422 -2.66 -11.52 -18.20
N PRO A 423 -2.17 -11.01 -19.35
CA PRO A 423 -1.45 -11.79 -20.34
C PRO A 423 -0.26 -12.52 -19.69
N GLU A 424 0.03 -13.73 -20.16
CA GLU A 424 1.07 -14.60 -19.56
C GLU A 424 2.41 -13.88 -19.43
N ARG A 425 2.83 -13.13 -20.45
CA ARG A 425 4.08 -12.34 -20.41
C ARG A 425 4.17 -11.35 -19.25
N LEU A 426 3.03 -10.80 -18.81
CA LEU A 426 2.99 -9.84 -17.68
C LEU A 426 2.96 -10.54 -16.31
N ARG A 427 2.61 -11.83 -16.28
CA ARG A 427 2.62 -12.66 -15.07
C ARG A 427 4.03 -13.15 -14.70
N SER A 428 4.98 -13.02 -15.64
CA SER A 428 6.37 -13.41 -15.44
C SER A 428 7.05 -12.58 -14.32
N LEU A 429 7.97 -13.20 -13.60
CA LEU A 429 8.87 -12.52 -12.67
C LEU A 429 9.92 -11.68 -13.40
N GLU A 430 10.19 -12.00 -14.66
CA GLU A 430 11.08 -11.23 -15.53
C GLU A 430 10.34 -10.05 -16.18
N ARG A 431 11.10 -9.01 -16.51
CA ARG A 431 10.55 -7.84 -17.20
C ARG A 431 10.04 -8.21 -18.58
N ALA A 432 8.77 -7.93 -18.85
CA ALA A 432 8.18 -8.15 -20.16
C ALA A 432 8.63 -7.07 -21.17
N GLU A 433 8.99 -7.51 -22.37
CA GLU A 433 9.32 -6.63 -23.49
C GLU A 433 8.45 -7.01 -24.71
N PRO A 434 7.68 -6.09 -25.29
CA PRO A 434 7.41 -4.74 -24.77
C PRO A 434 6.60 -4.75 -23.48
N GLY A 435 6.75 -3.71 -22.65
CA GLY A 435 5.91 -3.49 -21.47
C GLY A 435 4.45 -3.19 -21.87
N TYR A 436 3.60 -3.06 -20.85
CA TYR A 436 2.22 -2.60 -21.02
C TYR A 436 2.15 -1.12 -20.65
N ALA A 437 1.48 -0.31 -21.50
CA ALA A 437 1.25 1.11 -21.25
C ALA A 437 -0.11 1.50 -21.82
N ALA A 438 -0.78 2.45 -21.19
CA ALA A 438 -2.04 2.98 -21.69
C ALA A 438 -1.85 3.77 -23.00
N GLU A 439 -2.79 3.63 -23.92
CA GLU A 439 -2.88 4.45 -25.12
C GLU A 439 -3.49 5.80 -24.76
N VAL A 440 -2.76 6.89 -25.02
CA VAL A 440 -3.23 8.25 -24.73
C VAL A 440 -4.06 8.78 -25.88
N THR A 441 -5.26 9.31 -25.58
CA THR A 441 -6.14 9.79 -26.64
C THR A 441 -5.64 11.07 -27.31
N PRO A 442 -5.98 11.28 -28.61
CA PRO A 442 -5.65 12.50 -29.32
C PRO A 442 -6.21 13.77 -28.63
N ALA A 443 -7.38 13.71 -28.00
CA ALA A 443 -7.98 14.84 -27.29
C ALA A 443 -7.14 15.22 -26.06
N LEU A 444 -6.66 14.24 -25.29
CA LEU A 444 -5.79 14.50 -24.14
C LEU A 444 -4.43 15.07 -24.57
N ILE A 445 -3.86 14.57 -25.67
CA ILE A 445 -2.64 15.13 -26.27
C ILE A 445 -2.86 16.57 -26.72
N ALA A 446 -3.96 16.86 -27.41
CA ALA A 446 -4.31 18.21 -27.84
C ALA A 446 -4.47 19.17 -26.64
N MET A 447 -5.16 18.73 -25.56
CA MET A 447 -5.28 19.51 -24.33
C MET A 447 -3.91 19.83 -23.71
N ALA A 448 -3.00 18.87 -23.73
CA ALA A 448 -1.64 19.10 -23.21
C ALA A 448 -0.90 20.19 -24.00
N HIS A 449 -0.98 20.15 -25.32
CA HIS A 449 -0.39 21.19 -26.20
C HIS A 449 -1.05 22.57 -25.98
N ASP A 450 -2.36 22.61 -25.78
CA ASP A 450 -3.08 23.87 -25.51
C ASP A 450 -2.69 24.49 -24.16
N VAL A 451 -2.50 23.68 -23.13
CA VAL A 451 -2.00 24.16 -21.83
C VAL A 451 -0.58 24.70 -21.97
N ASP A 452 0.29 23.99 -22.70
CA ASP A 452 1.67 24.43 -22.93
C ASP A 452 1.71 25.75 -23.65
N ARG A 453 0.97 25.91 -24.74
CA ARG A 453 0.89 27.16 -25.49
C ARG A 453 0.47 28.34 -24.62
N ARG A 454 -0.63 28.18 -23.84
CA ARG A 454 -1.11 29.21 -22.91
C ARG A 454 -0.08 29.60 -21.85
N GLN A 455 0.71 28.64 -21.36
CA GLN A 455 1.77 28.91 -20.39
C GLN A 455 2.94 29.68 -21.03
N ASP A 456 3.27 29.39 -22.28
CA ASP A 456 4.32 30.10 -23.04
C ASP A 456 3.91 31.55 -23.33
N GLU A 457 2.67 31.76 -23.79
CA GLU A 457 2.08 33.10 -24.02
C GLU A 457 2.07 33.93 -22.72
N GLN A 458 1.68 33.34 -21.58
CA GLN A 458 1.72 34.03 -20.29
C GLN A 458 3.15 34.40 -19.85
N THR A 459 4.11 33.48 -20.04
CA THR A 459 5.52 33.73 -19.72
C THR A 459 6.08 34.86 -20.54
N GLU A 460 5.74 34.96 -21.83
CA GLU A 460 6.16 36.04 -22.71
C GLU A 460 5.51 37.38 -22.31
N ALA A 461 4.21 37.37 -21.99
CA ALA A 461 3.52 38.56 -21.51
C ALA A 461 4.14 39.10 -20.20
N ASP A 462 4.52 38.22 -19.27
CA ASP A 462 5.19 38.57 -18.02
C ASP A 462 6.58 39.16 -18.28
N ARG A 463 7.32 38.71 -19.30
CA ARG A 463 8.60 39.25 -19.72
C ARG A 463 8.46 40.68 -20.31
N VAL A 464 7.49 40.82 -21.20
CA VAL A 464 7.20 42.11 -21.84
C VAL A 464 6.69 43.12 -20.83
N GLY A 465 5.79 42.72 -19.93
CA GLY A 465 5.27 43.60 -18.88
C GLY A 465 6.29 44.06 -17.87
N ARG A 466 7.32 43.25 -17.56
CA ARG A 466 8.45 43.70 -16.70
C ARG A 466 9.47 44.58 -17.42
N GLY A 467 9.52 44.50 -18.74
CA GLY A 467 10.38 45.38 -19.56
C GLY A 467 9.83 46.81 -19.74
N ALA A 468 8.54 47.04 -19.42
CA ALA A 468 7.85 48.32 -19.65
C ALA A 468 7.65 49.21 -18.40
N THR A 469 8.20 48.87 -17.23
CA THR A 469 8.07 49.66 -16.00
C THR A 469 9.41 50.27 -15.61
N PRO A 470 9.67 51.55 -15.92
CA PRO A 470 10.77 52.30 -15.28
C PRO A 470 10.31 52.64 -13.84
N GLY A 471 10.99 52.11 -12.85
CA GLY A 471 11.04 52.67 -11.52
C GLY A 471 9.82 52.50 -10.62
N ALA A 472 9.52 51.27 -10.18
CA ALA A 472 8.82 51.14 -8.91
C ALA A 472 9.81 51.36 -7.75
N PRO A 473 9.49 52.20 -6.76
CA PRO A 473 10.37 52.41 -5.61
C PRO A 473 10.53 51.06 -4.85
N PRO A 474 11.72 50.79 -4.27
CA PRO A 474 11.95 49.59 -3.49
C PRO A 474 10.96 49.53 -2.33
N ARG A 475 10.37 48.34 -2.09
CA ARG A 475 9.51 48.13 -0.94
C ARG A 475 10.26 48.54 0.33
N PRO A 476 9.61 49.25 1.27
CA PRO A 476 10.28 49.66 2.51
C PRO A 476 10.78 48.41 3.23
N ALA A 477 12.05 48.46 3.65
CA ALA A 477 12.66 47.40 4.45
C ALA A 477 11.86 47.22 5.74
N LYS A 478 11.58 45.96 6.09
CA LYS A 478 10.98 45.64 7.40
C LYS A 478 11.84 46.27 8.49
N PRO A 479 11.24 46.92 9.51
CA PRO A 479 12.00 47.50 10.61
C PRO A 479 12.85 46.41 11.27
N ALA A 480 14.12 46.71 11.48
CA ALA A 480 15.07 45.87 12.15
C ALA A 480 14.59 45.59 13.61
N THR A 481 14.51 44.34 13.98
CA THR A 481 14.24 43.93 15.36
C THR A 481 15.34 44.45 16.27
N PRO A 482 15.04 45.16 17.38
CA PRO A 482 16.07 45.67 18.27
C PRO A 482 16.84 44.52 18.94
N PRO A 483 18.15 44.71 19.22
CA PRO A 483 18.96 43.68 19.85
C PRO A 483 18.43 43.34 21.25
N ARG A 484 18.30 42.04 21.56
CA ARG A 484 17.98 41.58 22.91
C ARG A 484 19.07 42.04 23.86
N LYS A 485 18.69 42.84 24.85
CA LYS A 485 19.57 43.18 25.99
C LYS A 485 19.90 41.88 26.71
N GLY A 486 21.22 41.62 26.88
CA GLY A 486 21.70 40.55 27.73
C GLY A 486 21.20 40.78 29.15
N ARG A 487 20.88 39.70 29.82
CA ARG A 487 20.83 39.67 31.29
C ARG A 487 22.10 38.97 31.73
N ASP A 488 22.80 39.68 32.61
CA ASP A 488 23.86 39.17 33.44
C ASP A 488 23.33 38.08 34.38
#